data_fb7b6304952852edcdce975584cbf5e6
#
_entry.id   fb7b6304952852edcdce975584cbf5e6
#
_cell.length_a   1.000
_cell.length_b   1.000
_cell.length_c   1.000
_cell.angle_alpha   90.00
_cell.angle_beta   90.00
_cell.angle_gamma   90.00
#
_symmetry.space_group_name_H-M   'P 1'
#
loop_
_entity.id
_entity.type
_entity.pdbx_description
1 polymer ?
#
loop_
_entity_poly.entity_id
_entity_poly.type
_entity_poly.pdbx_seq_one_letter_code
_entity_poly.pdbx_strand_id
1 'polypeptide(L)'
;KPLRDLLKGIAILVEDMADEELLRELDIENPYELTGLYLGVPLTDKSHAMAPQEPDRILLFREPILLEWIETGEDLFRLVRNVLIHEIGHHFGFSDEDIARLEGDE
;
A
#
# COMPACT_ATOMS: atom_id res chain seq x y z
N LYS A 1 1.86 -8.17 -17.13
CA LYS A 1 1.04 -7.11 -16.57
C LYS A 1 1.89 -6.02 -15.96
N PRO A 2 1.52 -4.76 -16.18
CA PRO A 2 2.30 -3.66 -15.62
C PRO A 2 2.40 -3.75 -14.09
N LEU A 3 1.31 -4.14 -13.43
CA LEU A 3 1.31 -4.21 -11.97
C LEU A 3 2.33 -5.23 -11.47
N ARG A 4 2.42 -6.38 -12.13
CA ARG A 4 3.37 -7.39 -11.71
C ARG A 4 4.79 -6.87 -11.77
N ASP A 5 5.12 -6.13 -12.82
CA ASP A 5 6.46 -5.58 -12.97
C ASP A 5 6.76 -4.53 -11.90
N LEU A 6 5.75 -3.77 -11.52
CA LEU A 6 5.92 -2.75 -10.49
C LEU A 6 6.18 -3.35 -9.12
N LEU A 7 5.76 -4.59 -8.91
CA LEU A 7 5.92 -5.26 -7.61
C LEU A 7 7.28 -5.90 -7.42
N LYS A 8 8.10 -5.93 -8.44
CA LYS A 8 9.42 -6.56 -8.31
C LYS A 8 10.25 -5.83 -7.27
N GLY A 9 10.89 -6.60 -6.40
CA GLY A 9 11.74 -6.03 -5.37
C GLY A 9 11.00 -5.47 -4.17
N ILE A 10 9.68 -5.67 -4.11
CA ILE A 10 8.88 -5.19 -3.00
C ILE A 10 8.29 -6.40 -2.29
N ALA A 11 8.49 -6.46 -0.96
CA ALA A 11 7.90 -7.51 -0.16
C ALA A 11 6.47 -7.11 0.21
N ILE A 12 5.54 -8.05 0.05
CA ILE A 12 4.15 -7.82 0.41
C ILE A 12 3.82 -8.69 1.61
N LEU A 13 3.40 -8.07 2.69
CA LEU A 13 3.10 -8.76 3.94
C LEU A 13 1.65 -8.51 4.31
N VAL A 14 1.03 -9.51 4.90
CA VAL A 14 -0.37 -9.40 5.33
C VAL A 14 -0.41 -9.47 6.84
N GLU A 15 -1.02 -8.47 7.46
CA GLU A 15 -1.21 -8.40 8.90
C GLU A 15 -2.69 -8.27 9.19
N ASP A 16 -3.09 -8.64 10.42
CA ASP A 16 -4.51 -8.51 10.75
C ASP A 16 -4.93 -7.06 10.82
N MET A 17 -4.17 -6.23 11.52
CA MET A 17 -4.51 -4.82 11.72
C MET A 17 -3.27 -4.10 12.20
N ALA A 18 -3.20 -2.80 11.94
CA ALA A 18 -2.08 -2.00 12.41
C ALA A 18 -2.12 -1.93 13.94
N ASP A 19 -0.93 -1.95 14.56
CA ASP A 19 -0.89 -1.86 16.02
C ASP A 19 -1.05 -0.39 16.47
N GLU A 20 -1.21 -0.22 17.77
CA GLU A 20 -1.49 1.10 18.33
C GLU A 20 -0.35 2.08 18.10
N GLU A 21 0.88 1.59 18.18
CA GLU A 21 2.02 2.47 18.00
C GLU A 21 2.07 3.03 16.57
N LEU A 22 1.83 2.19 15.59
CA LEU A 22 1.82 2.62 14.21
C LEU A 22 0.69 3.61 13.95
N LEU A 23 -0.49 3.31 14.48
CA LEU A 23 -1.64 4.21 14.31
C LEU A 23 -1.37 5.57 14.92
N ARG A 24 -0.69 5.58 16.07
CA ARG A 24 -0.36 6.85 16.72
C ARG A 24 0.63 7.64 15.89
N GLU A 25 1.63 6.98 15.32
CA GLU A 25 2.60 7.66 14.49
C GLU A 25 1.97 8.27 13.25
N LEU A 26 0.95 7.61 12.71
CA LEU A 26 0.27 8.09 11.51
C LEU A 26 -0.90 9.00 11.82
N ASP A 27 -1.18 9.23 13.10
CA ASP A 27 -2.28 10.08 13.54
C ASP A 27 -3.62 9.56 13.02
N ILE A 28 -3.81 8.25 13.12
CA ILE A 28 -5.04 7.59 12.69
C ILE A 28 -5.76 7.09 13.93
N GLU A 29 -7.00 7.53 14.14
CA GLU A 29 -7.78 7.13 15.30
C GLU A 29 -8.51 5.82 15.09
N ASN A 30 -9.04 5.60 13.89
CA ASN A 30 -9.83 4.41 13.61
C ASN A 30 -8.98 3.43 12.80
N PRO A 31 -8.57 2.29 13.42
CA PRO A 31 -7.70 1.36 12.72
C PRO A 31 -8.31 0.79 11.44
N TYR A 32 -9.63 0.78 11.32
CA TYR A 32 -10.28 0.26 10.12
C TYR A 32 -10.15 1.17 8.93
N GLU A 33 -9.63 2.39 9.12
CA GLU A 33 -9.40 3.28 8.00
C GLU A 33 -8.07 3.02 7.30
N LEU A 34 -7.22 2.18 7.87
CA LEU A 34 -5.92 1.89 7.28
C LEU A 34 -5.94 0.50 6.66
N THR A 35 -6.09 0.43 5.34
CA THR A 35 -6.14 -0.84 4.63
C THR A 35 -4.77 -1.30 4.15
N GLY A 36 -3.85 -0.38 3.94
CA GLY A 36 -2.51 -0.73 3.49
C GLY A 36 -1.52 0.35 3.86
N LEU A 37 -0.23 0.00 3.77
CA LEU A 37 0.82 0.95 4.11
C LEU A 37 2.10 0.59 3.37
N TYR A 38 2.70 1.57 2.72
CA TYR A 38 4.00 1.40 2.11
C TYR A 38 5.08 1.79 3.11
N LEU A 39 6.05 0.91 3.30
CA LEU A 39 7.19 1.17 4.17
C LEU A 39 8.45 1.09 3.34
N GLY A 40 9.17 2.19 3.26
CA GLY A 40 10.41 2.25 2.51
C GLY A 40 10.73 3.66 2.12
N VAL A 41 11.71 3.78 1.23
CA VAL A 41 12.12 5.08 0.71
C VAL A 41 11.70 5.14 -0.75
N PRO A 42 10.86 6.11 -1.15
CA PRO A 42 10.45 6.22 -2.54
C PRO A 42 11.66 6.27 -3.47
N LEU A 43 11.50 5.73 -4.68
CA LEU A 43 12.60 5.68 -5.64
C LEU A 43 13.17 7.06 -5.91
N THR A 44 12.34 8.08 -5.85
CA THR A 44 12.81 9.46 -6.07
C THR A 44 13.85 9.86 -5.04
N ASP A 45 13.86 9.24 -3.87
CA ASP A 45 14.80 9.59 -2.80
C ASP A 45 15.94 8.60 -2.67
N LYS A 46 15.86 7.45 -3.34
CA LYS A 46 16.85 6.39 -3.15
C LYS A 46 18.17 6.68 -3.84
N SER A 47 18.22 7.66 -4.69
CA SER A 47 19.45 7.98 -5.40
C SER A 47 20.59 8.33 -4.46
N HIS A 48 20.28 8.69 -3.24
CA HIS A 48 21.29 9.07 -2.25
C HIS A 48 21.59 7.97 -1.25
N ALA A 49 20.98 6.81 -1.41
CA ALA A 49 21.21 5.70 -0.48
C ALA A 49 22.64 5.22 -0.63
N MET A 50 23.36 5.20 0.48
CA MET A 50 24.78 4.82 0.48
C MET A 50 25.00 3.41 0.98
N ALA A 51 24.06 2.83 1.68
CA ALA A 51 24.24 1.54 2.32
C ALA A 51 23.08 0.64 1.97
N PRO A 52 23.27 -0.68 2.03
CA PRO A 52 22.16 -1.60 1.83
C PRO A 52 21.06 -1.31 2.81
N GLN A 53 19.84 -1.35 2.32
CA GLN A 53 18.66 -1.07 3.10
C GLN A 53 17.76 -2.27 3.08
N GLU A 54 16.85 -2.31 4.05
CA GLU A 54 15.83 -3.34 4.01
C GLU A 54 14.99 -3.14 2.74
N PRO A 55 14.52 -4.24 2.15
CA PRO A 55 13.67 -4.10 0.98
C PRO A 55 12.42 -3.30 1.34
N ASP A 56 11.93 -2.57 0.35
CA ASP A 56 10.66 -1.88 0.53
C ASP A 56 9.57 -2.90 0.78
N ARG A 57 8.58 -2.50 1.56
CA ARG A 57 7.50 -3.40 1.95
C ARG A 57 6.17 -2.71 1.79
N ILE A 58 5.17 -3.51 1.46
CA ILE A 58 3.79 -3.06 1.48
C ILE A 58 3.06 -3.95 2.48
N LEU A 59 2.43 -3.33 3.47
CA LEU A 59 1.61 -4.04 4.42
C LEU A 59 0.17 -3.96 3.98
N LEU A 60 -0.52 -5.08 4.00
CA LEU A 60 -1.96 -5.13 3.76
C LEU A 60 -2.61 -5.54 5.06
N PHE A 61 -3.61 -4.77 5.50
CA PHE A 61 -4.28 -5.05 6.76
C PHE A 61 -5.59 -5.76 6.48
N ARG A 62 -5.62 -7.03 6.85
CA ARG A 62 -6.67 -7.95 6.45
C ARG A 62 -8.04 -7.54 6.96
N GLU A 63 -8.13 -7.16 8.23
CA GLU A 63 -9.43 -6.87 8.82
C GLU A 63 -10.04 -5.58 8.26
N PRO A 64 -9.29 -4.48 8.14
CA PRO A 64 -9.85 -3.31 7.48
C PRO A 64 -10.29 -3.57 6.03
N ILE A 65 -9.51 -4.35 5.29
CA ILE A 65 -9.88 -4.67 3.91
C ILE A 65 -11.18 -5.47 3.88
N LEU A 66 -11.31 -6.46 4.76
CA LEU A 66 -12.52 -7.28 4.80
C LEU A 66 -13.74 -6.45 5.21
N LEU A 67 -13.56 -5.52 6.12
CA LEU A 67 -14.68 -4.67 6.51
C LEU A 67 -15.13 -3.82 5.33
N GLU A 68 -14.20 -3.23 4.60
CA GLU A 68 -14.55 -2.44 3.43
C GLU A 68 -15.25 -3.30 2.39
N TRP A 69 -14.78 -4.52 2.20
CA TRP A 69 -15.41 -5.45 1.28
C TRP A 69 -16.86 -5.72 1.67
N ILE A 70 -17.10 -5.94 2.96
CA ILE A 70 -18.46 -6.21 3.44
C ILE A 70 -19.34 -4.97 3.25
N GLU A 71 -18.81 -3.80 3.57
CA GLU A 71 -19.60 -2.58 3.53
C GLU A 71 -19.90 -2.11 2.12
N THR A 72 -18.97 -2.28 1.20
CA THR A 72 -19.14 -1.76 -0.16
C THR A 72 -19.73 -2.79 -1.11
N GLY A 73 -19.57 -4.07 -0.82
CA GLY A 73 -19.98 -5.12 -1.75
C GLY A 73 -19.12 -5.23 -2.99
N GLU A 74 -17.96 -4.56 -3.00
CA GLU A 74 -17.09 -4.62 -4.15
C GLU A 74 -16.43 -5.99 -4.27
N ASP A 75 -15.93 -6.29 -5.48
CA ASP A 75 -15.15 -7.50 -5.69
C ASP A 75 -13.89 -7.46 -4.84
N LEU A 76 -13.67 -8.51 -4.04
CA LEU A 76 -12.54 -8.51 -3.11
C LEU A 76 -11.21 -8.45 -3.85
N PHE A 77 -11.09 -9.17 -4.96
CA PHE A 77 -9.85 -9.14 -5.73
C PHE A 77 -9.54 -7.71 -6.21
N ARG A 78 -10.56 -7.02 -6.72
CA ARG A 78 -10.39 -5.65 -7.18
C ARG A 78 -10.03 -4.72 -6.03
N LEU A 79 -10.65 -4.93 -4.88
CA LEU A 79 -10.37 -4.10 -3.72
C LEU A 79 -8.91 -4.24 -3.28
N VAL A 80 -8.43 -5.47 -3.18
CA VAL A 80 -7.03 -5.71 -2.79
C VAL A 80 -6.09 -5.13 -3.85
N ARG A 81 -6.43 -5.32 -5.13
CA ARG A 81 -5.62 -4.78 -6.21
C ARG A 81 -5.48 -3.26 -6.10
N ASN A 82 -6.58 -2.59 -5.80
CA ASN A 82 -6.54 -1.13 -5.71
C ASN A 82 -5.72 -0.66 -4.51
N VAL A 83 -5.78 -1.39 -3.40
CA VAL A 83 -4.92 -1.06 -2.26
C VAL A 83 -3.46 -1.18 -2.65
N LEU A 84 -3.10 -2.27 -3.35
CA LEU A 84 -1.73 -2.46 -3.80
C LEU A 84 -1.28 -1.36 -4.76
N ILE A 85 -2.13 -0.98 -5.70
CA ILE A 85 -1.79 0.07 -6.66
C ILE A 85 -1.54 1.38 -5.92
N HIS A 86 -2.37 1.68 -4.94
CA HIS A 86 -2.21 2.91 -4.17
C HIS A 86 -0.86 2.93 -3.45
N GLU A 87 -0.49 1.82 -2.82
CA GLU A 87 0.76 1.78 -2.07
C GLU A 87 1.98 1.71 -2.97
N ILE A 88 1.85 1.03 -4.12
CA ILE A 88 2.92 1.03 -5.11
C ILE A 88 3.17 2.43 -5.62
N GLY A 89 2.12 3.23 -5.75
CA GLY A 89 2.27 4.61 -6.16
C GLY A 89 3.20 5.37 -5.24
N HIS A 90 3.14 5.08 -3.93
CA HIS A 90 4.05 5.72 -2.99
C HIS A 90 5.49 5.33 -3.25
N HIS A 91 5.74 4.07 -3.62
CA HIS A 91 7.08 3.59 -3.93
C HIS A 91 7.69 4.37 -5.11
N PHE A 92 6.88 4.68 -6.10
CA PHE A 92 7.34 5.39 -7.29
C PHE A 92 7.17 6.90 -7.19
N GLY A 93 6.60 7.39 -6.09
CA GLY A 93 6.39 8.82 -5.93
C GLY A 93 5.27 9.37 -6.79
N PHE A 94 4.32 8.53 -7.16
CA PHE A 94 3.19 8.98 -7.99
C PHE A 94 2.27 9.89 -7.19
N SER A 95 1.67 10.84 -7.88
CA SER A 95 0.61 11.67 -7.29
C SER A 95 -0.68 10.85 -7.19
N ASP A 96 -1.63 11.39 -6.41
CA ASP A 96 -2.94 10.75 -6.30
C ASP A 96 -3.62 10.65 -7.67
N GLU A 97 -3.42 11.63 -8.51
CA GLU A 97 -3.99 11.61 -9.85
C GLU A 97 -3.39 10.49 -10.70
N ASP A 98 -2.08 10.30 -10.59
CA ASP A 98 -1.42 9.22 -11.32
C ASP A 98 -1.93 7.87 -10.83
N ILE A 99 -2.12 7.73 -9.52
CA ILE A 99 -2.59 6.47 -8.94
C ILE A 99 -4.02 6.18 -9.42
N ALA A 100 -4.88 7.20 -9.45
CA ALA A 100 -6.24 7.01 -9.92
C ALA A 100 -6.26 6.55 -11.37
N ARG A 101 -5.34 7.07 -12.17
CA ARG A 101 -5.24 6.69 -13.56
C ARG A 101 -4.83 5.22 -13.70
N LEU A 102 -3.89 4.77 -12.88
CA LEU A 102 -3.47 3.37 -12.89
C LEU A 102 -4.61 2.45 -12.49
N GLU A 103 -5.39 2.86 -11.51
CA GLU A 103 -6.53 2.06 -11.07
C GLU A 103 -7.57 1.92 -12.18
N GLY A 104 -7.77 2.97 -12.95
CA GLY A 104 -8.73 2.93 -14.03
C GLY A 104 -8.28 2.09 -15.23
N ASP A 105 -6.97 1.96 -15.42
CA ASP A 105 -6.43 1.24 -16.57
C ASP A 105 -6.42 -0.27 -16.38
N GLU A 106 -6.55 -0.73 -15.15
CA GLU A 106 -6.56 -2.17 -14.90
C GLU A 106 -7.98 -2.71 -14.91
#